data_cb55f43b73249f99035ad2490087b8f9
#
_entry.id   cb55f43b73249f99035ad2490087b8f9
#
_cell.length_a   1.000
_cell.length_b   1.000
_cell.length_c   1.000
_cell.angle_alpha   90.00
_cell.angle_beta   90.00
_cell.angle_gamma   90.00
#
_symmetry.space_group_name_H-M   'P 1'
#
loop_
_entity.id
_entity.type
_entity.pdbx_description
1 polymer ?
#
loop_
_entity_poly.entity_id
_entity_poly.type
_entity_poly.pdbx_seq_one_letter_code
_entity_poly.pdbx_strand_id
1 'polypeptide(L)'
;MKAAFSKAELESDIARRFGDAFKVHEKTIVETLSTGIEEIDALTGGMPRGSISEIFGPASSGRTSLMFSMLAYATAHEETCALVDTNDVFAPTAAAAAGIDFDRLLWIRCAGNLEHAFKATDLLLHAGGFGLVILDLGDVAGKDARRIITSWWYRFGRTVEDRPTVLTVLSEEACTRSCAALTLELKGTAEWSKATESMEQRNVVPMRKQLPLKSPTITQGNLLRHNSIRINRQRPLSPWLHESHFRAQAI
;
A
#
# COMPACT_ATOMS: atom_id res chain seq x y z
N MET A 1 42.69 17.64 -27.44
CA MET A 1 41.71 17.72 -26.32
C MET A 1 40.36 17.99 -26.93
N LYS A 2 39.40 17.06 -26.85
CA LYS A 2 38.00 17.32 -27.26
C LYS A 2 37.34 18.11 -26.16
N ALA A 3 36.80 19.28 -26.46
CA ALA A 3 36.03 20.08 -25.52
C ALA A 3 34.78 19.29 -25.07
N ALA A 4 34.55 19.21 -23.79
CA ALA A 4 33.34 18.61 -23.23
C ALA A 4 32.19 19.59 -23.52
N PHE A 5 31.20 19.16 -24.29
CA PHE A 5 29.96 19.94 -24.51
C PHE A 5 29.22 20.12 -23.19
N SER A 6 28.75 21.32 -22.96
CA SER A 6 27.82 21.56 -21.86
C SER A 6 26.47 20.88 -22.16
N LYS A 7 25.69 20.55 -21.11
CA LYS A 7 24.36 19.94 -21.26
C LYS A 7 23.47 20.77 -22.20
N ALA A 8 23.48 22.09 -22.06
CA ALA A 8 22.67 23.00 -22.86
C ALA A 8 23.08 23.03 -24.35
N GLU A 9 24.39 22.96 -24.66
CA GLU A 9 24.91 22.85 -26.03
C GLU A 9 24.51 21.52 -26.68
N LEU A 10 24.55 20.42 -25.92
CA LEU A 10 24.12 19.12 -26.40
C LEU A 10 22.61 19.07 -26.67
N GLU A 11 21.79 19.62 -25.79
CA GLU A 11 20.33 19.73 -25.96
C GLU A 11 19.97 20.60 -27.18
N SER A 12 20.66 21.71 -27.37
CA SER A 12 20.48 22.61 -28.54
C SER A 12 20.86 21.90 -29.85
N ASP A 13 21.96 21.16 -29.86
CA ASP A 13 22.42 20.46 -31.09
C ASP A 13 21.49 19.27 -31.43
N ILE A 14 20.96 18.57 -30.42
CA ILE A 14 19.98 17.52 -30.60
C ILE A 14 18.66 18.10 -31.13
N ALA A 15 18.14 19.17 -30.55
CA ALA A 15 16.91 19.82 -30.99
C ALA A 15 17.04 20.30 -32.45
N ARG A 16 18.20 20.83 -32.83
CA ARG A 16 18.47 21.29 -34.21
C ARG A 16 18.52 20.14 -35.22
N ARG A 17 19.06 18.98 -34.83
CA ARG A 17 19.22 17.80 -35.71
C ARG A 17 17.97 16.93 -35.85
N PHE A 18 17.20 16.80 -34.78
CA PHE A 18 16.08 15.86 -34.69
C PHE A 18 14.71 16.55 -34.56
N GLY A 19 14.67 17.90 -34.54
CA GLY A 19 13.46 18.68 -34.49
C GLY A 19 12.59 18.39 -33.27
N ASP A 20 11.29 18.57 -33.42
CA ASP A 20 10.29 18.38 -32.34
C ASP A 20 10.18 16.94 -31.82
N ALA A 21 10.77 15.96 -32.51
CA ALA A 21 10.78 14.57 -32.04
C ALA A 21 11.59 14.38 -30.75
N PHE A 22 12.43 15.34 -30.39
CA PHE A 22 13.25 15.33 -29.19
C PHE A 22 12.84 16.44 -28.19
N LYS A 23 11.56 16.78 -28.12
CA LYS A 23 11.10 17.58 -26.98
C LYS A 23 11.41 16.76 -25.72
N VAL A 24 12.37 17.28 -24.93
CA VAL A 24 12.53 16.83 -23.54
C VAL A 24 11.13 16.92 -22.92
N HIS A 25 10.56 15.79 -22.57
CA HIS A 25 9.29 15.79 -21.87
C HIS A 25 9.50 16.65 -20.62
N GLU A 26 8.93 17.86 -20.62
CA GLU A 26 8.77 18.60 -19.38
C GLU A 26 8.16 17.61 -18.39
N LYS A 27 8.74 17.53 -17.20
CA LYS A 27 8.23 16.68 -16.14
C LYS A 27 6.78 17.08 -15.90
N THR A 28 5.87 16.40 -16.55
CA THR A 28 4.43 16.57 -16.28
C THR A 28 4.29 16.34 -14.79
N ILE A 29 3.72 17.30 -14.08
CA ILE A 29 3.41 17.15 -12.65
C ILE A 29 2.44 15.98 -12.59
N VAL A 30 2.93 14.83 -12.16
CA VAL A 30 2.11 13.64 -12.01
C VAL A 30 1.21 13.90 -10.81
N GLU A 31 -0.08 13.99 -11.03
CA GLU A 31 -1.05 14.06 -9.93
C GLU A 31 -0.92 12.81 -9.08
N THR A 32 -1.00 12.98 -7.77
CA THR A 32 -0.86 11.89 -6.82
C THR A 32 -2.03 11.85 -5.85
N LEU A 33 -2.31 10.66 -5.31
CA LEU A 33 -3.21 10.45 -4.20
C LEU A 33 -2.37 10.26 -2.93
N SER A 34 -2.68 10.97 -1.85
CA SER A 34 -2.02 10.78 -0.57
C SER A 34 -2.32 9.38 0.00
N THR A 35 -1.35 8.81 0.67
CA THR A 35 -1.51 7.54 1.41
C THR A 35 -2.21 7.73 2.76
N GLY A 36 -2.35 8.98 3.23
CA GLY A 36 -2.81 9.32 4.57
C GLY A 36 -1.73 9.14 5.65
N ILE A 37 -0.49 8.82 5.26
CA ILE A 37 0.65 8.67 6.16
C ILE A 37 1.76 9.61 5.67
N GLU A 38 2.04 10.65 6.45
CA GLU A 38 2.96 11.73 6.07
C GLU A 38 4.36 11.21 5.72
N GLU A 39 4.87 10.25 6.48
CA GLU A 39 6.20 9.68 6.25
C GLU A 39 6.31 8.93 4.93
N ILE A 40 5.21 8.34 4.47
CA ILE A 40 5.15 7.65 3.16
C ILE A 40 5.02 8.68 2.04
N ASP A 41 4.16 9.67 2.23
CA ASP A 41 3.97 10.73 1.24
C ASP A 41 5.24 11.57 1.06
N ALA A 42 5.98 11.83 2.14
CA ALA A 42 7.30 12.46 2.06
C ALA A 42 8.32 11.61 1.27
N LEU A 43 8.23 10.27 1.40
CA LEU A 43 9.10 9.35 0.67
C LEU A 43 8.75 9.24 -0.81
N THR A 44 7.45 9.23 -1.15
CA THR A 44 6.95 8.88 -2.49
C THR A 44 6.45 10.07 -3.31
N GLY A 45 6.02 11.13 -2.65
CA GLY A 45 5.22 12.21 -3.23
C GLY A 45 3.74 11.83 -3.36
N GLY A 46 3.29 10.75 -2.71
CA GLY A 46 1.98 10.12 -2.85
C GLY A 46 1.95 9.02 -3.90
N MET A 47 0.78 8.43 -4.09
CA MET A 47 0.54 7.35 -5.06
C MET A 47 0.25 7.97 -6.44
N PRO A 48 1.04 7.69 -7.48
CA PRO A 48 0.88 8.33 -8.78
C PRO A 48 -0.43 7.89 -9.46
N ARG A 49 -1.24 8.88 -9.90
CA ARG A 49 -2.47 8.63 -10.68
C ARG A 49 -2.12 8.17 -12.09
N GLY A 50 -3.03 7.49 -12.74
CA GLY A 50 -2.83 6.97 -14.09
C GLY A 50 -1.78 5.87 -14.18
N SER A 51 -1.50 5.18 -13.07
CA SER A 51 -0.45 4.17 -13.05
C SER A 51 -0.72 3.04 -12.04
N ILE A 52 0.09 1.99 -12.15
CA ILE A 52 0.09 0.89 -11.20
C ILE A 52 1.13 1.20 -10.11
N SER A 53 0.71 1.05 -8.86
CA SER A 53 1.59 1.04 -7.70
C SER A 53 1.56 -0.34 -7.05
N GLU A 54 2.69 -0.83 -6.60
CA GLU A 54 2.83 -2.13 -5.94
C GLU A 54 3.34 -1.95 -4.52
N ILE A 55 2.66 -2.58 -3.58
CA ILE A 55 3.02 -2.63 -2.16
C ILE A 55 3.18 -4.10 -1.80
N PHE A 56 4.38 -4.52 -1.45
CA PHE A 56 4.62 -5.92 -1.13
C PHE A 56 5.42 -6.09 0.17
N GLY A 57 5.32 -7.26 0.75
CA GLY A 57 6.01 -7.65 1.96
C GLY A 57 5.39 -8.90 2.59
N PRO A 58 6.05 -9.56 3.54
CA PRO A 58 5.54 -10.76 4.20
C PRO A 58 4.28 -10.47 5.03
N ALA A 59 3.65 -11.51 5.56
CA ALA A 59 2.57 -11.38 6.53
C ALA A 59 3.02 -10.48 7.69
N SER A 60 2.10 -9.68 8.23
CA SER A 60 2.35 -8.68 9.30
C SER A 60 3.34 -7.57 8.95
N SER A 61 3.66 -7.37 7.67
CA SER A 61 4.53 -6.27 7.22
C SER A 61 3.87 -4.89 7.29
N GLY A 62 2.56 -4.81 7.51
CA GLY A 62 1.80 -3.55 7.55
C GLY A 62 1.06 -3.21 6.25
N ARG A 63 1.03 -4.11 5.28
CA ARG A 63 0.28 -3.92 4.01
C ARG A 63 -1.17 -3.52 4.24
N THR A 64 -1.88 -4.27 5.11
CA THR A 64 -3.29 -4.00 5.46
C THR A 64 -3.46 -2.65 6.16
N SER A 65 -2.54 -2.27 7.05
CA SER A 65 -2.58 -0.97 7.72
C SER A 65 -2.42 0.18 6.72
N LEU A 66 -1.52 0.04 5.76
CA LEU A 66 -1.34 1.03 4.69
C LEU A 66 -2.55 1.07 3.76
N MET A 67 -3.10 -0.09 3.38
CA MET A 67 -4.34 -0.18 2.61
C MET A 67 -5.50 0.58 3.31
N PHE A 68 -5.68 0.35 4.61
CA PHE A 68 -6.73 1.02 5.37
C PHE A 68 -6.52 2.53 5.43
N SER A 69 -5.29 2.99 5.63
CA SER A 69 -4.96 4.41 5.60
C SER A 69 -5.28 5.06 4.26
N MET A 70 -4.89 4.41 3.15
CA MET A 70 -5.17 4.90 1.80
C MET A 70 -6.69 4.96 1.53
N LEU A 71 -7.44 3.91 1.89
CA LEU A 71 -8.89 3.88 1.72
C LEU A 71 -9.57 4.94 2.60
N ALA A 72 -9.18 5.06 3.87
CA ALA A 72 -9.73 6.06 4.78
C ALA A 72 -9.46 7.47 4.27
N TYR A 73 -8.24 7.76 3.85
CA TYR A 73 -7.89 9.05 3.27
C TYR A 73 -8.69 9.35 2.01
N ALA A 74 -8.71 8.42 1.04
CA ALA A 74 -9.38 8.62 -0.23
C ALA A 74 -10.91 8.83 -0.05
N THR A 75 -11.55 7.99 0.74
CA THR A 75 -13.00 8.10 0.99
C THR A 75 -13.37 9.36 1.77
N ALA A 76 -12.53 9.81 2.71
CA ALA A 76 -12.71 11.09 3.41
C ALA A 76 -12.57 12.32 2.49
N HIS A 77 -11.83 12.18 1.37
CA HIS A 77 -11.66 13.22 0.34
C HIS A 77 -12.60 13.01 -0.86
N GLU A 78 -13.74 12.39 -0.63
CA GLU A 78 -14.82 12.21 -1.60
C GLU A 78 -14.48 11.32 -2.81
N GLU A 79 -13.38 10.58 -2.77
CA GLU A 79 -13.01 9.63 -3.82
C GLU A 79 -13.85 8.35 -3.69
N THR A 80 -14.37 7.88 -4.81
CA THR A 80 -14.96 6.53 -4.88
C THR A 80 -13.83 5.52 -5.00
N CYS A 81 -13.85 4.51 -4.12
CA CYS A 81 -12.83 3.49 -4.04
C CYS A 81 -13.39 2.11 -4.37
N ALA A 82 -12.53 1.22 -4.86
CA ALA A 82 -12.85 -0.19 -5.01
C ALA A 82 -11.77 -1.07 -4.40
N LEU A 83 -12.19 -2.12 -3.70
CA LEU A 83 -11.33 -3.17 -3.17
C LEU A 83 -11.71 -4.51 -3.80
N VAL A 84 -10.80 -5.10 -4.53
CA VAL A 84 -10.90 -6.48 -5.02
C VAL A 84 -10.16 -7.38 -4.07
N ASP A 85 -10.90 -8.05 -3.20
CA ASP A 85 -10.41 -8.94 -2.15
C ASP A 85 -10.36 -10.37 -2.68
N THR A 86 -9.16 -10.83 -3.00
CA THR A 86 -8.98 -12.12 -3.66
C THR A 86 -9.36 -13.28 -2.75
N ASN A 87 -9.00 -13.22 -1.47
CA ASN A 87 -9.14 -14.33 -0.52
C ASN A 87 -10.20 -14.11 0.57
N ASP A 88 -10.99 -13.04 0.46
CA ASP A 88 -12.05 -12.67 1.42
C ASP A 88 -11.50 -12.42 2.85
N VAL A 89 -10.36 -11.74 2.93
CA VAL A 89 -9.66 -11.45 4.20
C VAL A 89 -9.91 -10.05 4.74
N PHE A 90 -10.58 -9.20 3.99
CA PHE A 90 -10.93 -7.85 4.43
C PHE A 90 -11.82 -7.89 5.68
N ALA A 91 -11.43 -7.14 6.70
CA ALA A 91 -12.11 -7.06 7.99
C ALA A 91 -12.93 -5.76 8.09
N PRO A 92 -14.26 -5.75 7.80
CA PRO A 92 -15.06 -4.54 7.80
C PRO A 92 -15.08 -3.80 9.13
N THR A 93 -15.04 -4.52 10.25
CA THR A 93 -15.02 -3.92 11.59
C THR A 93 -13.74 -3.11 11.82
N ALA A 94 -12.58 -3.66 11.43
CA ALA A 94 -11.31 -2.97 11.54
C ALA A 94 -11.22 -1.80 10.55
N ALA A 95 -11.80 -1.96 9.35
CA ALA A 95 -11.89 -0.91 8.34
C ALA A 95 -12.75 0.28 8.81
N ALA A 96 -13.89 0.01 9.46
CA ALA A 96 -14.73 1.04 10.08
C ALA A 96 -13.97 1.78 11.19
N ALA A 97 -13.23 1.06 12.04
CA ALA A 97 -12.40 1.65 13.09
C ALA A 97 -11.27 2.52 12.52
N ALA A 98 -10.77 2.20 11.33
CA ALA A 98 -9.79 3.00 10.61
C ALA A 98 -10.38 4.25 9.92
N GLY A 99 -11.71 4.42 9.94
CA GLY A 99 -12.39 5.59 9.38
C GLY A 99 -12.73 5.50 7.91
N ILE A 100 -12.80 4.30 7.34
CA ILE A 100 -13.21 4.11 5.94
C ILE A 100 -14.70 4.37 5.79
N ASP A 101 -15.07 5.24 4.84
CA ASP A 101 -16.48 5.48 4.47
C ASP A 101 -16.92 4.39 3.48
N PHE A 102 -17.82 3.52 3.95
CA PHE A 102 -18.36 2.41 3.15
C PHE A 102 -19.33 2.85 2.05
N ASP A 103 -19.94 4.03 2.15
CA ASP A 103 -20.81 4.55 1.09
C ASP A 103 -19.99 4.89 -0.18
N ARG A 104 -18.67 5.00 -0.02
CA ARG A 104 -17.71 5.27 -1.12
C ARG A 104 -16.81 4.09 -1.45
N LEU A 105 -17.02 2.93 -0.82
CA LEU A 105 -16.19 1.74 -1.04
C LEU A 105 -16.99 0.60 -1.68
N LEU A 106 -16.65 0.24 -2.92
CA LEU A 106 -17.09 -0.98 -3.56
C LEU A 106 -16.18 -2.14 -3.17
N TRP A 107 -16.65 -3.07 -2.35
CA TRP A 107 -15.92 -4.27 -1.98
C TRP A 107 -16.35 -5.48 -2.80
N ILE A 108 -15.44 -6.07 -3.55
CA ILE A 108 -15.65 -7.25 -4.40
C ILE A 108 -14.89 -8.43 -3.81
N ARG A 109 -15.62 -9.49 -3.47
CA ARG A 109 -15.10 -10.72 -2.89
C ARG A 109 -14.92 -11.78 -3.98
N CYS A 110 -13.74 -12.40 -4.03
CA CYS A 110 -13.39 -13.34 -5.10
C CYS A 110 -13.25 -14.79 -4.65
N ALA A 111 -13.45 -15.08 -3.36
CA ALA A 111 -13.45 -16.42 -2.77
C ALA A 111 -12.21 -17.28 -3.15
N GLY A 112 -11.03 -16.68 -3.16
CA GLY A 112 -9.76 -17.33 -3.54
C GLY A 112 -9.55 -17.51 -5.04
N ASN A 113 -10.46 -17.00 -5.87
CA ASN A 113 -10.36 -17.15 -7.32
C ASN A 113 -9.58 -15.98 -7.95
N LEU A 114 -8.32 -16.23 -8.29
CA LEU A 114 -7.43 -15.24 -8.87
C LEU A 114 -7.92 -14.73 -10.25
N GLU A 115 -8.50 -15.59 -11.07
CA GLU A 115 -9.04 -15.18 -12.38
C GLU A 115 -10.21 -14.21 -12.22
N HIS A 116 -11.10 -14.45 -11.25
CA HIS A 116 -12.19 -13.53 -10.93
C HIS A 116 -11.65 -12.18 -10.44
N ALA A 117 -10.60 -12.18 -9.60
CA ALA A 117 -9.99 -10.96 -9.11
C ALA A 117 -9.43 -10.11 -10.25
N PHE A 118 -8.72 -10.72 -11.19
CA PHE A 118 -8.20 -10.01 -12.38
C PHE A 118 -9.30 -9.51 -13.30
N LYS A 119 -10.34 -10.31 -13.56
CA LYS A 119 -11.50 -9.89 -14.35
C LYS A 119 -12.27 -8.75 -13.70
N ALA A 120 -12.49 -8.82 -12.37
CA ALA A 120 -13.15 -7.76 -11.63
C ALA A 120 -12.33 -6.45 -11.69
N THR A 121 -11.03 -6.53 -11.48
CA THR A 121 -10.13 -5.37 -11.61
C THR A 121 -10.20 -4.77 -13.01
N ASP A 122 -10.16 -5.59 -14.07
CA ASP A 122 -10.26 -5.12 -15.44
C ASP A 122 -11.58 -4.38 -15.71
N LEU A 123 -12.69 -4.92 -15.23
CA LEU A 123 -14.01 -4.29 -15.36
C LEU A 123 -14.08 -2.94 -14.64
N LEU A 124 -13.55 -2.86 -13.41
CA LEU A 124 -13.50 -1.61 -12.64
C LEU A 124 -12.68 -0.53 -13.35
N LEU A 125 -11.49 -0.90 -13.83
CA LEU A 125 -10.64 0.02 -14.56
C LEU A 125 -11.27 0.51 -15.85
N HIS A 126 -12.00 -0.34 -16.58
CA HIS A 126 -12.71 0.07 -17.79
C HIS A 126 -13.95 0.91 -17.48
N ALA A 127 -14.70 0.60 -16.42
CA ALA A 127 -15.83 1.40 -15.98
C ALA A 127 -15.44 2.83 -15.63
N GLY A 128 -14.27 3.01 -14.99
CA GLY A 128 -13.80 4.32 -14.53
C GLY A 128 -14.60 4.87 -13.35
N GLY A 129 -14.34 6.14 -12.99
CA GLY A 129 -15.03 6.80 -11.88
C GLY A 129 -14.47 6.45 -10.49
N PHE A 130 -13.40 5.67 -10.41
CA PHE A 130 -12.70 5.36 -9.18
C PHE A 130 -11.43 6.19 -9.06
N GLY A 131 -11.23 6.83 -7.91
CA GLY A 131 -9.95 7.48 -7.58
C GLY A 131 -8.90 6.46 -7.15
N LEU A 132 -9.33 5.41 -6.42
CA LEU A 132 -8.47 4.33 -5.94
C LEU A 132 -9.10 2.95 -6.21
N VAL A 133 -8.37 2.08 -6.88
CA VAL A 133 -8.69 0.66 -7.03
C VAL A 133 -7.58 -0.16 -6.38
N ILE A 134 -7.93 -1.02 -5.44
CA ILE A 134 -6.98 -1.91 -4.76
C ILE A 134 -7.26 -3.34 -5.19
N LEU A 135 -6.24 -4.03 -5.69
CA LEU A 135 -6.22 -5.47 -5.93
C LEU A 135 -5.41 -6.13 -4.82
N ASP A 136 -6.10 -6.79 -3.89
CA ASP A 136 -5.46 -7.48 -2.77
C ASP A 136 -5.13 -8.93 -3.14
N LEU A 137 -3.85 -9.18 -3.34
CA LEU A 137 -3.24 -10.50 -3.55
C LEU A 137 -2.42 -10.92 -2.32
N GLY A 138 -2.60 -10.26 -1.17
CA GLY A 138 -1.73 -10.39 0.01
C GLY A 138 -1.58 -11.82 0.54
N ASP A 139 -2.62 -12.65 0.41
CA ASP A 139 -2.61 -14.04 0.85
C ASP A 139 -2.56 -15.04 -0.32
N VAL A 140 -2.25 -14.56 -1.53
CA VAL A 140 -1.96 -15.43 -2.68
C VAL A 140 -0.54 -15.95 -2.54
N ALA A 141 -0.38 -17.27 -2.55
CA ALA A 141 0.94 -17.89 -2.44
C ALA A 141 1.90 -17.33 -3.51
N GLY A 142 3.14 -16.96 -3.13
CA GLY A 142 4.10 -16.33 -4.02
C GLY A 142 4.38 -17.11 -5.31
N LYS A 143 4.28 -18.47 -5.29
CA LYS A 143 4.37 -19.31 -6.49
C LYS A 143 3.26 -19.04 -7.50
N ASP A 144 2.05 -18.72 -7.03
CA ASP A 144 0.88 -18.47 -7.88
C ASP A 144 0.88 -17.01 -8.34
N ALA A 145 1.28 -16.07 -7.48
CA ALA A 145 1.51 -14.69 -7.85
C ALA A 145 2.57 -14.54 -8.96
N ARG A 146 3.65 -15.32 -8.92
CA ARG A 146 4.69 -15.34 -9.99
C ARG A 146 4.21 -15.92 -11.32
N ARG A 147 3.14 -16.74 -11.32
CA ARG A 147 2.53 -17.30 -12.53
C ARG A 147 1.56 -16.36 -13.21
N ILE A 148 1.23 -15.22 -12.58
CA ILE A 148 0.37 -14.21 -13.19
C ILE A 148 0.97 -13.78 -14.53
N ILE A 149 0.17 -13.90 -15.58
CA ILE A 149 0.62 -13.59 -16.93
C ILE A 149 0.88 -12.08 -17.02
N THR A 150 2.07 -11.72 -17.44
CA THR A 150 2.53 -10.32 -17.50
C THR A 150 1.62 -9.43 -18.37
N SER A 151 0.90 -10.02 -19.34
CA SER A 151 -0.05 -9.29 -20.18
C SER A 151 -1.19 -8.60 -19.41
N TRP A 152 -1.59 -9.14 -18.23
CA TRP A 152 -2.56 -8.47 -17.37
C TRP A 152 -2.05 -7.13 -16.86
N TRP A 153 -0.81 -7.09 -16.41
CA TRP A 153 -0.19 -5.87 -15.90
C TRP A 153 -0.07 -4.80 -16.98
N TYR A 154 0.35 -5.19 -18.19
CA TYR A 154 0.39 -4.26 -19.33
C TYR A 154 -1.00 -3.76 -19.71
N ARG A 155 -2.02 -4.61 -19.67
CA ARG A 155 -3.40 -4.24 -19.94
C ARG A 155 -3.91 -3.25 -18.91
N PHE A 156 -3.71 -3.53 -17.61
CA PHE A 156 -4.10 -2.61 -16.54
C PHE A 156 -3.37 -1.28 -16.65
N GLY A 157 -2.06 -1.29 -16.87
CA GLY A 157 -1.27 -0.08 -17.05
C GLY A 157 -1.83 0.81 -18.17
N ARG A 158 -2.11 0.23 -19.33
CA ARG A 158 -2.73 0.96 -20.45
C ARG A 158 -4.13 1.49 -20.13
N THR A 159 -4.92 0.74 -19.37
CA THR A 159 -6.30 1.15 -19.05
C THR A 159 -6.31 2.31 -18.05
N VAL A 160 -5.33 2.44 -17.15
CA VAL A 160 -5.27 3.53 -16.17
C VAL A 160 -4.50 4.75 -16.67
N GLU A 161 -3.65 4.64 -17.70
CA GLU A 161 -2.68 5.65 -18.14
C GLU A 161 -3.31 7.05 -18.37
N ASP A 162 -4.51 7.10 -18.92
CA ASP A 162 -5.23 8.36 -19.20
C ASP A 162 -6.33 8.65 -18.16
N ARG A 163 -6.28 8.05 -16.98
CA ARG A 163 -7.33 8.18 -15.96
C ARG A 163 -6.78 8.71 -14.64
N PRO A 164 -7.59 9.42 -13.85
CA PRO A 164 -7.18 9.87 -12.52
C PRO A 164 -7.11 8.73 -11.49
N THR A 165 -7.30 7.49 -11.91
CA THR A 165 -7.35 6.31 -11.06
C THR A 165 -5.93 5.88 -10.64
N VAL A 166 -5.76 5.57 -9.36
CA VAL A 166 -4.59 4.83 -8.84
C VAL A 166 -4.96 3.36 -8.77
N LEU A 167 -4.22 2.48 -9.44
CA LEU A 167 -4.32 1.04 -9.23
C LEU A 167 -3.21 0.62 -8.26
N THR A 168 -3.58 0.17 -7.07
CA THR A 168 -2.64 -0.37 -6.08
C THR A 168 -2.76 -1.88 -5.99
N VAL A 169 -1.65 -2.58 -6.12
CA VAL A 169 -1.56 -4.03 -5.98
C VAL A 169 -0.88 -4.36 -4.66
N LEU A 170 -1.52 -5.15 -3.82
CA LEU A 170 -0.95 -5.68 -2.58
C LEU A 170 -0.54 -7.13 -2.82
N SER A 171 0.68 -7.51 -2.40
CA SER A 171 1.20 -8.87 -2.59
C SER A 171 2.20 -9.26 -1.51
N GLU A 172 2.46 -10.55 -1.34
CA GLU A 172 3.52 -11.02 -0.44
C GLU A 172 4.91 -10.78 -1.05
N GLU A 173 5.05 -11.02 -2.35
CA GLU A 173 6.28 -10.80 -3.12
C GLU A 173 5.98 -9.93 -4.34
N ALA A 174 6.97 -9.17 -4.80
CA ALA A 174 6.82 -8.34 -6.00
C ALA A 174 6.38 -9.16 -7.21
N CYS A 175 5.26 -8.80 -7.85
CA CYS A 175 4.66 -9.54 -8.95
C CYS A 175 4.37 -8.70 -10.20
N THR A 176 4.28 -7.37 -10.08
CA THR A 176 3.98 -6.48 -11.22
C THR A 176 5.17 -6.23 -12.15
N ARG A 177 6.35 -6.64 -11.74
CA ARG A 177 7.62 -6.50 -12.49
C ARG A 177 7.91 -5.04 -12.87
N SER A 178 8.07 -4.74 -14.18
CA SER A 178 8.34 -3.39 -14.68
C SER A 178 7.09 -2.54 -14.93
N CYS A 179 5.89 -3.08 -14.70
CA CYS A 179 4.65 -2.39 -15.01
C CYS A 179 4.24 -1.38 -13.92
N ALA A 180 4.75 -1.54 -12.68
CA ALA A 180 4.49 -0.57 -11.63
C ALA A 180 5.39 0.67 -11.76
N ALA A 181 4.78 1.86 -11.67
CA ALA A 181 5.46 3.13 -11.59
C ALA A 181 6.08 3.36 -10.19
N LEU A 182 5.39 2.89 -9.15
CA LEU A 182 5.84 2.94 -7.76
C LEU A 182 5.84 1.52 -7.19
N THR A 183 6.94 1.15 -6.52
CA THR A 183 7.06 -0.15 -5.83
C THR A 183 7.61 0.07 -4.43
N LEU A 184 6.86 -0.37 -3.43
CA LEU A 184 7.16 -0.24 -2.01
C LEU A 184 7.29 -1.62 -1.36
N GLU A 185 8.44 -1.89 -0.76
CA GLU A 185 8.67 -3.06 0.09
C GLU A 185 8.41 -2.69 1.55
N LEU A 186 7.54 -3.44 2.22
CA LEU A 186 7.22 -3.26 3.63
C LEU A 186 7.80 -4.37 4.48
N LYS A 187 8.39 -3.98 5.62
CA LYS A 187 8.91 -4.89 6.66
C LYS A 187 8.41 -4.44 8.02
N GLY A 188 7.55 -5.24 8.63
CA GLY A 188 7.00 -5.00 9.95
C GLY A 188 7.85 -5.64 11.05
N THR A 189 7.96 -4.95 12.20
CA THR A 189 8.53 -5.49 13.42
C THR A 189 7.53 -5.25 14.55
N ALA A 190 6.99 -6.35 15.11
CA ALA A 190 6.02 -6.26 16.20
C ALA A 190 6.72 -5.91 17.52
N GLU A 191 6.23 -4.89 18.20
CA GLU A 191 6.68 -4.51 19.53
C GLU A 191 5.69 -5.00 20.59
N TRP A 192 6.17 -5.85 21.50
CA TRP A 192 5.37 -6.50 22.54
C TRP A 192 5.65 -5.86 23.90
N SER A 193 4.59 -5.56 24.66
CA SER A 193 4.75 -5.19 26.06
C SER A 193 4.64 -6.41 26.97
N LYS A 194 5.47 -6.46 28.01
CA LYS A 194 5.23 -7.41 29.12
C LYS A 194 4.01 -6.94 29.89
N ALA A 195 3.08 -7.85 30.15
CA ALA A 195 1.82 -7.55 30.85
C ALA A 195 1.98 -7.05 32.30
N THR A 196 3.22 -6.93 32.80
CA THR A 196 3.55 -6.61 34.20
C THR A 196 3.44 -5.13 34.55
N GLU A 197 3.40 -4.20 33.58
CA GLU A 197 3.48 -2.77 33.90
C GLU A 197 2.13 -2.05 34.05
N SER A 198 1.00 -2.71 33.80
CA SER A 198 -0.31 -2.03 33.81
C SER A 198 -1.21 -2.31 35.03
N MET A 199 -0.75 -3.06 36.05
CA MET A 199 -1.55 -3.37 37.24
C MET A 199 -1.25 -2.55 38.50
N GLU A 200 -0.24 -1.69 38.53
CA GLU A 200 0.14 -0.93 39.74
C GLU A 200 -0.73 0.33 40.01
N GLN A 201 -1.71 0.65 39.22
CA GLN A 201 -2.53 1.89 39.44
C GLN A 201 -4.03 1.66 39.55
N ARG A 202 -4.50 0.47 39.91
CA ARG A 202 -5.88 0.32 40.38
C ARG A 202 -5.89 -0.04 41.86
N ASN A 203 -6.17 0.94 42.71
CA ASN A 203 -6.53 0.75 44.11
C ASN A 203 -7.71 -0.20 44.22
N VAL A 204 -7.45 -1.49 44.46
CA VAL A 204 -8.47 -2.46 44.80
C VAL A 204 -8.57 -2.54 46.32
N VAL A 205 -9.67 -2.05 46.86
CA VAL A 205 -10.06 -2.21 48.26
C VAL A 205 -10.17 -3.69 48.58
N PRO A 206 -9.52 -4.20 49.66
CA PRO A 206 -9.55 -5.61 49.99
C PRO A 206 -10.89 -5.99 50.61
N MET A 207 -11.66 -6.84 49.91
CA MET A 207 -12.86 -7.44 50.48
C MET A 207 -12.66 -8.97 50.70
N ARG A 208 -12.61 -9.31 52.00
CA ARG A 208 -12.85 -10.61 52.66
C ARG A 208 -12.24 -11.90 52.11
N LYS A 209 -11.50 -12.55 53.01
CA LYS A 209 -11.02 -13.94 53.00
C LYS A 209 -12.09 -14.92 52.47
N GLN A 210 -11.77 -15.68 51.41
CA GLN A 210 -12.33 -17.00 51.17
C GLN A 210 -11.29 -17.89 50.46
N LEU A 211 -11.00 -19.00 51.09
CA LEU A 211 -10.48 -20.34 50.64
C LEU A 211 -9.55 -20.44 49.41
N PRO A 212 -8.51 -21.30 49.47
CA PRO A 212 -7.53 -21.44 48.39
C PRO A 212 -8.08 -22.32 47.27
N LEU A 213 -8.75 -21.72 46.31
CA LEU A 213 -8.84 -22.30 44.97
C LEU A 213 -7.47 -22.15 44.32
N LYS A 214 -6.89 -23.27 43.88
CA LYS A 214 -5.68 -23.27 43.03
C LYS A 214 -5.94 -22.33 41.86
N SER A 215 -5.35 -21.14 41.90
CA SER A 215 -5.40 -20.18 40.82
C SER A 215 -4.80 -20.81 39.57
N PRO A 216 -5.48 -20.81 38.42
CA PRO A 216 -4.81 -21.16 37.18
C PRO A 216 -3.65 -20.15 37.02
N THR A 217 -2.46 -20.65 36.78
CA THR A 217 -1.28 -19.85 36.47
C THR A 217 -1.62 -19.04 35.21
N ILE A 218 -1.97 -17.77 35.39
CA ILE A 218 -2.17 -16.89 34.27
C ILE A 218 -0.79 -16.74 33.63
N THR A 219 -0.59 -17.42 32.53
CA THR A 219 0.58 -17.21 31.67
C THR A 219 0.58 -15.74 31.30
N GLN A 220 1.60 -15.00 31.71
CA GLN A 220 1.74 -13.58 31.36
C GLN A 220 1.73 -13.47 29.83
N GLY A 221 0.59 -13.08 29.26
CA GLY A 221 0.46 -12.83 27.82
C GLY A 221 1.17 -11.54 27.48
N ASN A 222 2.02 -11.56 26.47
CA ASN A 222 2.53 -10.35 25.87
C ASN A 222 1.40 -9.67 25.09
N LEU A 223 1.20 -8.37 25.27
CA LEU A 223 0.25 -7.59 24.49
C LEU A 223 0.99 -6.87 23.37
N LEU A 224 0.51 -7.02 22.15
CA LEU A 224 1.01 -6.26 21.02
C LEU A 224 0.69 -4.77 21.24
N ARG A 225 1.70 -3.92 21.34
CA ARG A 225 1.53 -2.47 21.49
C ARG A 225 1.35 -1.79 20.14
N HIS A 226 2.27 -2.01 19.26
CA HIS A 226 2.27 -1.47 17.90
C HIS A 226 3.18 -2.27 16.99
N ASN A 227 3.03 -2.06 15.71
CA ASN A 227 3.92 -2.59 14.70
C ASN A 227 4.75 -1.44 14.14
N SER A 228 6.07 -1.51 14.26
CA SER A 228 6.99 -0.59 13.60
C SER A 228 7.21 -1.08 12.17
N ILE A 229 6.85 -0.27 11.20
CA ILE A 229 6.87 -0.65 9.78
C ILE A 229 7.94 0.18 9.08
N ARG A 230 8.88 -0.54 8.45
CA ARG A 230 9.90 0.02 7.58
C ARG A 230 9.43 -0.10 6.15
N ILE A 231 9.52 0.99 5.40
CA ILE A 231 9.20 1.05 3.99
C ILE A 231 10.46 1.34 3.20
N ASN A 232 10.68 0.55 2.17
CA ASN A 232 11.75 0.75 1.22
C ASN A 232 11.16 0.98 -0.18
N ARG A 233 11.39 2.17 -0.76
CA ARG A 233 10.98 2.47 -2.12
C ARG A 233 11.95 1.85 -3.11
N GLN A 234 11.49 0.87 -3.86
CA GLN A 234 12.28 0.18 -4.88
C GLN A 234 12.16 0.83 -6.26
N ARG A 235 11.03 1.52 -6.53
CA ARG A 235 10.81 2.27 -7.77
C ARG A 235 9.97 3.53 -7.49
N PRO A 236 10.21 4.62 -8.24
CA PRO A 236 11.38 4.85 -9.07
C PRO A 236 12.65 4.88 -8.23
N LEU A 237 13.76 4.48 -8.81
CA LEU A 237 15.06 4.61 -8.14
C LEU A 237 15.36 6.11 -7.99
N SER A 238 15.60 6.54 -6.75
CA SER A 238 15.99 7.91 -6.43
C SER A 238 17.30 7.90 -5.66
N PRO A 239 18.22 8.81 -5.92
CA PRO A 239 19.48 8.88 -5.18
C PRO A 239 19.34 9.43 -3.76
N TRP A 240 18.19 10.01 -3.36
CA TRP A 240 18.10 10.83 -2.17
C TRP A 240 17.32 10.26 -0.99
N LEU A 241 16.22 9.55 -1.21
CA LEU A 241 15.42 8.98 -0.12
C LEU A 241 14.84 7.64 -0.57
N HIS A 242 15.23 6.56 0.12
CA HIS A 242 14.81 5.20 -0.23
C HIS A 242 13.99 4.53 0.86
N GLU A 243 14.04 5.04 2.08
CA GLU A 243 13.49 4.37 3.24
C GLU A 243 12.74 5.35 4.16
N SER A 244 11.64 4.92 4.72
CA SER A 244 10.88 5.61 5.75
C SER A 244 10.34 4.61 6.77
N HIS A 245 9.85 5.11 7.92
CA HIS A 245 9.30 4.29 8.99
C HIS A 245 8.00 4.92 9.48
N PHE A 246 7.01 4.10 9.75
CA PHE A 246 5.80 4.54 10.46
C PHE A 246 5.37 3.50 11.49
N ARG A 247 4.43 3.88 12.38
CA ARG A 247 3.89 2.99 13.40
C ARG A 247 2.42 2.74 13.14
N ALA A 248 2.05 1.47 13.03
CA ALA A 248 0.65 1.05 13.03
C ALA A 248 0.25 0.63 14.44
N GLN A 249 -0.83 1.20 14.96
CA GLN A 249 -1.41 0.76 16.22
C GLN A 249 -2.14 -0.57 16.03
N ALA A 250 -2.09 -1.45 17.04
CA ALA A 250 -2.96 -2.62 17.06
C ALA A 250 -4.40 -2.15 17.30
N ILE A 251 -5.30 -2.54 16.43
CA ILE A 251 -6.74 -2.30 16.53
C ILE A 251 -7.38 -3.44 17.30
#